data_d2ae958e66c8d4a86d51fb69df2f60de
#
_entry.id   d2ae958e66c8d4a86d51fb69df2f60de
#
_cell.length_a   1.000
_cell.length_b   1.000
_cell.length_c   1.000
_cell.angle_alpha   90.00
_cell.angle_beta   90.00
_cell.angle_gamma   90.00
#
_symmetry.space_group_name_H-M   'P 1'
#
loop_
_entity.id
_entity.type
_entity.pdbx_description
1 polymer ?
#
loop_
_entity_poly.entity_id
_entity_poly.type
_entity_poly.pdbx_seq_one_letter_code
_entity_poly.pdbx_strand_id
1 'polypeptide(L)'
;MTREQFTEKILAILTEDFEFDQPGLDDNLRDDHGFDSIDAIELLGKIELLLGFSFTREEKEKAMAIRTINDICDYVEAVQQARNE
;
A
#
# COMPACT_ATOMS: atom_id res chain seq x y z
N MET A 1 -11.87 1.62 -9.17
CA MET A 1 -11.80 2.12 -7.76
C MET A 1 -11.14 3.49 -7.76
N THR A 2 -11.75 4.46 -7.10
CA THR A 2 -11.15 5.80 -6.98
C THR A 2 -10.04 5.79 -5.94
N ARG A 3 -9.18 6.82 -5.98
CA ARG A 3 -8.13 6.97 -4.97
C ARG A 3 -8.71 7.04 -3.56
N GLU A 4 -9.83 7.74 -3.38
CA GLU A 4 -10.50 7.84 -2.10
C GLU A 4 -10.97 6.48 -1.59
N GLN A 5 -11.60 5.69 -2.44
CA GLN A 5 -12.05 4.33 -2.11
C GLN A 5 -10.86 3.43 -1.76
N PHE A 6 -9.79 3.53 -2.54
CA PHE A 6 -8.57 2.77 -2.28
C PHE A 6 -7.93 3.16 -0.95
N THR A 7 -7.86 4.47 -0.67
CA THR A 7 -7.32 4.98 0.59
C THR A 7 -8.09 4.41 1.78
N GLU A 8 -9.42 4.38 1.71
CA GLU A 8 -10.26 3.80 2.77
C GLU A 8 -9.95 2.32 2.98
N LYS A 9 -9.75 1.58 1.90
CA LYS A 9 -9.41 0.15 1.97
C LYS A 9 -8.04 -0.06 2.63
N ILE A 10 -7.06 0.75 2.26
CA ILE A 10 -5.71 0.67 2.85
C ILE A 10 -5.76 1.01 4.34
N LEU A 11 -6.47 2.05 4.72
CA LEU A 11 -6.63 2.42 6.12
C LEU A 11 -7.27 1.28 6.92
N ALA A 12 -8.29 0.62 6.37
CA ALA A 12 -8.93 -0.51 7.02
C ALA A 12 -7.95 -1.67 7.21
N ILE A 13 -7.15 -1.98 6.20
CA ILE A 13 -6.15 -3.04 6.28
C ILE A 13 -5.12 -2.74 7.35
N LEU A 14 -4.57 -1.52 7.36
CA LEU A 14 -3.55 -1.13 8.34
C LEU A 14 -4.11 -1.14 9.77
N THR A 15 -5.34 -0.72 9.94
CA THR A 15 -5.97 -0.68 11.26
C THR A 15 -6.34 -2.08 11.76
N GLU A 16 -6.92 -2.91 10.89
CA GLU A 16 -7.44 -4.22 11.28
C GLU A 16 -6.38 -5.32 11.27
N ASP A 17 -5.56 -5.37 10.22
CA ASP A 17 -4.60 -6.46 10.03
C ASP A 17 -3.24 -6.18 10.63
N PHE A 18 -2.80 -4.93 10.65
CA PHE A 18 -1.52 -4.52 11.22
C PHE A 18 -1.66 -3.83 12.57
N GLU A 19 -2.89 -3.63 13.03
CA GLU A 19 -3.20 -3.06 14.33
C GLU A 19 -2.62 -1.65 14.54
N PHE A 20 -2.48 -0.87 13.47
CA PHE A 20 -2.02 0.51 13.57
C PHE A 20 -3.11 1.39 14.18
N ASP A 21 -2.71 2.32 15.04
CA ASP A 21 -3.61 3.23 15.70
C ASP A 21 -3.72 4.55 14.91
N GLN A 22 -4.83 4.72 14.20
CA GLN A 22 -5.17 5.94 13.44
C GLN A 22 -4.01 6.50 12.61
N PRO A 23 -3.47 5.72 11.66
CA PRO A 23 -2.34 6.21 10.86
C PRO A 23 -2.76 7.39 9.98
N GLY A 24 -1.98 8.47 9.99
CA GLY A 24 -2.20 9.61 9.11
C GLY A 24 -1.67 9.32 7.71
N LEU A 25 -2.25 9.97 6.70
CA LEU A 25 -1.88 9.74 5.30
C LEU A 25 -0.42 10.08 4.98
N ASP A 26 0.15 11.01 5.71
CA ASP A 26 1.54 11.44 5.52
C ASP A 26 2.48 10.95 6.63
N ASP A 27 1.99 10.12 7.55
CA ASP A 27 2.82 9.54 8.59
C ASP A 27 3.87 8.62 7.95
N ASN A 28 5.08 8.65 8.47
CA ASN A 28 6.10 7.69 8.07
C ASN A 28 5.78 6.36 8.75
N LEU A 29 5.28 5.41 7.98
CA LEU A 29 4.82 4.14 8.51
C LEU A 29 5.94 3.36 9.21
N ARG A 30 7.17 3.48 8.74
CA ARG A 30 8.31 2.80 9.37
C ARG A 30 8.67 3.42 10.71
N ASP A 31 8.80 4.74 10.74
CA ASP A 31 9.27 5.45 11.92
C ASP A 31 8.16 5.62 12.97
N ASP A 32 6.93 5.87 12.51
CA ASP A 32 5.83 6.18 13.41
C ASP A 32 5.03 4.94 13.84
N HIS A 33 5.00 3.90 13.01
CA HIS A 33 4.15 2.72 13.24
C HIS A 33 4.89 1.38 13.19
N GLY A 34 6.21 1.40 13.02
CA GLY A 34 7.00 0.16 13.00
C GLY A 34 6.78 -0.72 11.78
N PHE A 35 6.36 -0.13 10.66
CA PHE A 35 6.10 -0.85 9.42
C PHE A 35 7.42 -1.21 8.73
N ASP A 36 7.79 -2.48 8.78
CA ASP A 36 9.06 -2.95 8.22
C ASP A 36 8.90 -3.60 6.84
N SER A 37 9.99 -4.17 6.31
CA SER A 37 9.99 -4.78 4.98
C SER A 37 9.08 -6.01 4.89
N ILE A 38 8.95 -6.75 5.99
CA ILE A 38 8.08 -7.92 6.05
C ILE A 38 6.62 -7.47 5.97
N ASP A 39 6.28 -6.40 6.70
CA ASP A 39 4.94 -5.81 6.67
C ASP A 39 4.62 -5.31 5.27
N ALA A 40 5.60 -4.71 4.59
CA ALA A 40 5.42 -4.22 3.21
C ALA A 40 5.07 -5.36 2.26
N ILE A 41 5.75 -6.49 2.36
CA ILE A 41 5.47 -7.68 1.54
C ILE A 41 4.06 -8.21 1.83
N GLU A 42 3.68 -8.27 3.09
CA GLU A 42 2.36 -8.70 3.51
C GLU A 42 1.27 -7.77 2.96
N LEU A 43 1.49 -6.46 3.06
CA LEU A 43 0.57 -5.47 2.54
C LEU A 43 0.41 -5.58 1.02
N LEU A 44 1.50 -5.80 0.29
CA LEU A 44 1.44 -6.00 -1.16
C LEU A 44 0.55 -7.19 -1.52
N GLY A 45 0.67 -8.30 -0.78
CA GLY A 45 -0.19 -9.47 -0.98
C GLY A 45 -1.67 -9.13 -0.82
N LYS A 46 -2.00 -8.33 0.19
CA LYS A 46 -3.38 -7.91 0.43
C LYS A 46 -3.89 -6.97 -0.67
N ILE A 47 -3.02 -6.08 -1.15
CA ILE A 47 -3.35 -5.18 -2.27
C ILE A 47 -3.59 -5.99 -3.54
N GLU A 48 -2.78 -7.02 -3.81
CA GLU A 48 -3.00 -7.90 -4.95
C GLU A 48 -4.39 -8.53 -4.93
N LEU A 49 -4.82 -9.01 -3.76
CA LEU A 49 -6.16 -9.57 -3.60
C LEU A 49 -7.24 -8.51 -3.85
N LEU A 50 -7.02 -7.29 -3.39
CA LEU A 50 -7.95 -6.19 -3.55
C LEU A 50 -8.10 -5.77 -5.02
N LEU A 51 -6.98 -5.74 -5.75
CA LEU A 51 -6.95 -5.29 -7.15
C LEU A 51 -7.28 -6.41 -8.14
N GLY A 52 -7.13 -7.66 -7.73
CA GLY A 52 -7.41 -8.81 -8.59
C GLY A 52 -6.31 -9.18 -9.57
N PHE A 53 -5.08 -8.70 -9.36
CA PHE A 53 -3.93 -9.10 -10.15
C PHE A 53 -2.67 -9.13 -9.29
N SER A 54 -1.63 -9.80 -9.78
CA SER A 54 -0.35 -9.90 -9.07
C SER A 54 0.64 -8.86 -9.58
N PHE A 55 1.45 -8.32 -8.67
CA PHE A 55 2.54 -7.42 -9.03
C PHE A 55 3.72 -8.21 -9.57
N THR A 56 4.44 -7.63 -10.53
CA THR A 56 5.68 -8.20 -11.03
C THR A 56 6.78 -8.01 -9.98
N ARG A 57 7.89 -8.75 -10.15
CA ARG A 57 9.05 -8.60 -9.26
C ARG A 57 9.57 -7.16 -9.27
N GLU A 58 9.64 -6.55 -10.44
CA GLU A 58 10.08 -5.16 -10.59
C GLU A 58 9.15 -4.19 -9.85
N GLU A 59 7.86 -4.40 -9.96
CA GLU A 59 6.87 -3.61 -9.24
C GLU A 59 7.04 -3.77 -7.73
N LYS A 60 7.26 -4.97 -7.26
CA LYS A 60 7.48 -5.24 -5.83
C LYS A 60 8.74 -4.56 -5.31
N GLU A 61 9.79 -4.52 -6.10
CA GLU A 61 11.03 -3.83 -5.73
C GLU A 61 10.81 -2.33 -5.55
N LYS A 62 10.02 -1.72 -6.43
CA LYS A 62 9.68 -0.30 -6.34
C LYS A 62 8.85 0.00 -5.10
N ALA A 63 8.04 -0.94 -4.66
CA ALA A 63 7.22 -0.77 -3.47
C ALA A 63 8.05 -0.62 -2.19
N MET A 64 9.30 -1.04 -2.19
CA MET A 64 10.18 -0.91 -1.02
C MET A 64 10.52 0.56 -0.71
N ALA A 65 10.28 1.48 -1.64
CA ALA A 65 10.49 2.92 -1.44
C ALA A 65 9.31 3.61 -0.75
N ILE A 66 8.19 2.91 -0.56
CA ILE A 66 7.00 3.46 0.08
C ILE A 66 7.29 3.76 1.55
N ARG A 67 6.86 4.94 2.02
CA ARG A 67 7.00 5.37 3.40
C ARG A 67 5.68 5.82 4.03
N THR A 68 4.73 6.32 3.22
CA THR A 68 3.46 6.87 3.68
C THR A 68 2.29 6.20 2.96
N ILE A 69 1.08 6.40 3.48
CA ILE A 69 -0.14 5.90 2.82
C ILE A 69 -0.31 6.58 1.47
N ASN A 70 0.00 7.87 1.38
CA ASN A 70 -0.03 8.58 0.10
C ASN A 70 0.93 7.96 -0.91
N ASP A 71 2.11 7.53 -0.48
CA ASP A 71 3.07 6.82 -1.33
C ASP A 71 2.47 5.50 -1.86
N ILE A 72 1.74 4.77 -1.01
CA ILE A 72 1.06 3.54 -1.42
C ILE A 72 0.03 3.84 -2.51
N CYS A 73 -0.76 4.87 -2.32
CA CYS A 73 -1.78 5.27 -3.30
C CYS A 73 -1.15 5.70 -4.63
N ASP A 74 -0.08 6.48 -4.59
CA ASP A 74 0.64 6.90 -5.78
C ASP A 74 1.21 5.69 -6.53
N TYR A 75 1.78 4.74 -5.80
CA TYR A 75 2.34 3.52 -6.36
C TYR A 75 1.27 2.69 -7.07
N VAL A 76 0.13 2.48 -6.43
CA VAL A 76 -0.95 1.70 -7.01
C VAL A 76 -1.54 2.38 -8.24
N GLU A 77 -1.72 3.69 -8.20
CA GLU A 77 -2.19 4.45 -9.36
C GLU A 77 -1.24 4.29 -10.55
N ALA A 78 0.06 4.37 -10.31
CA ALA A 78 1.07 4.21 -11.37
C ALA A 78 1.02 2.80 -11.97
N VAL A 79 0.88 1.77 -11.13
CA VAL A 79 0.80 0.38 -11.60
C VAL A 79 -0.46 0.16 -12.41
N GLN A 80 -1.61 0.64 -11.94
CA GLN A 80 -2.88 0.50 -12.67
C GLN A 80 -2.83 1.22 -14.01
N GLN A 81 -2.26 2.41 -14.04
CA GLN A 81 -2.14 3.20 -15.26
C GLN A 81 -1.26 2.50 -16.30
N ALA A 82 -0.15 1.93 -15.86
CA ALA A 82 0.74 1.17 -16.74
C ALA A 82 0.05 -0.07 -17.34
N ARG A 83 -0.82 -0.72 -16.58
CA ARG A 83 -1.55 -1.91 -17.02
C ARG A 83 -2.70 -1.58 -17.99
N ASN A 84 -3.20 -0.36 -17.95
CA ASN A 84 -4.30 0.09 -18.80
C ASN A 84 -3.84 0.63 -20.15
N GLU A 85 -2.55 0.75 -20.36
CA GLU A 85 -1.97 1.19 -21.63
C GLU A 85 -1.75 0.00 -22.62
#